data_ee9ab005a2a1782919655ae27cc09011
#
_entry.id   ee9ab005a2a1782919655ae27cc09011
#
_cell.length_a   1.000
_cell.length_b   1.000
_cell.length_c   1.000
_cell.angle_alpha   90.00
_cell.angle_beta   90.00
_cell.angle_gamma   90.00
#
_symmetry.space_group_name_H-M   'P 1'
#
loop_
_entity.id
_entity.type
_entity.pdbx_description
1 polymer ?
#
loop_
_entity_poly.entity_id
_entity_poly.type
_entity_poly.pdbx_seq_one_letter_code
_entity_poly.pdbx_strand_id
1 'polypeptide(L)'
;ATHLMHAALRKVLGSHVQQKGSLVDAERTRFDFSHDKPMTAEEIRQVEAIVNNAIRNNASVTPSVMKYDDAIRAGALAFFGDKYGDEVRVIAMGEGEDHHSTELCGGTHVKRTGDIGFFK
;
A
#
# COMPACT_ATOMS: atom_id res chain seq x y z
N ALA A 1 -4.46 5.00 3.10
CA ALA A 1 -4.79 3.70 3.73
C ALA A 1 -4.60 2.52 2.78
N THR A 2 -4.91 2.69 1.51
CA THR A 2 -4.87 1.60 0.51
C THR A 2 -3.48 0.97 0.41
N HIS A 3 -2.42 1.75 0.34
CA HIS A 3 -1.05 1.23 0.23
C HIS A 3 -0.61 0.49 1.50
N LEU A 4 -0.96 0.99 2.68
CA LEU A 4 -0.66 0.30 3.94
C LEU A 4 -1.43 -1.01 4.04
N MET A 5 -2.69 -1.03 3.62
CA MET A 5 -3.51 -2.24 3.60
C MET A 5 -2.90 -3.29 2.65
N HIS A 6 -2.47 -2.88 1.46
CA HIS A 6 -1.80 -3.78 0.51
C HIS A 6 -0.53 -4.38 1.11
N ALA A 7 0.32 -3.56 1.71
CA ALA A 7 1.54 -4.03 2.36
C ALA A 7 1.23 -5.01 3.51
N ALA A 8 0.23 -4.72 4.32
CA ALA A 8 -0.19 -5.59 5.42
C ALA A 8 -0.73 -6.93 4.92
N LEU A 9 -1.56 -6.92 3.87
CA LEU A 9 -2.09 -8.13 3.25
C LEU A 9 -0.97 -9.02 2.71
N ARG A 10 0.05 -8.44 2.09
CA ARG A 10 1.20 -9.20 1.60
C ARG A 10 2.03 -9.81 2.73
N LYS A 11 2.11 -9.16 3.88
CA LYS A 11 2.78 -9.72 5.07
C LYS A 11 2.01 -10.89 5.68
N VAL A 12 0.70 -10.78 5.77
CA VAL A 12 -0.16 -11.77 6.43
C VAL A 12 -0.48 -12.95 5.53
N LEU A 13 -0.84 -12.68 4.26
CA LEU A 13 -1.31 -13.70 3.33
C LEU A 13 -0.22 -14.21 2.39
N GLY A 14 0.78 -13.40 2.09
CA GLY A 14 1.89 -13.75 1.22
C GLY A 14 2.09 -12.78 0.06
N SER A 15 3.25 -12.90 -0.60
CA SER A 15 3.66 -11.98 -1.67
C SER A 15 2.87 -12.15 -2.97
N HIS A 16 2.02 -13.18 -3.08
CA HIS A 16 1.13 -13.38 -4.23
C HIS A 16 -0.01 -12.39 -4.30
N VAL A 17 -0.31 -11.68 -3.20
CA VAL A 17 -1.41 -10.71 -3.14
C VAL A 17 -1.11 -9.53 -4.05
N GLN A 18 -2.05 -9.24 -4.96
CA GLN A 18 -1.99 -8.09 -5.87
C GLN A 18 -3.31 -7.34 -5.83
N GLN A 19 -3.24 -6.03 -5.88
CA GLN A 19 -4.43 -5.18 -5.98
C GLN A 19 -5.09 -5.38 -7.35
N LYS A 20 -6.39 -5.65 -7.34
CA LYS A 20 -7.22 -5.75 -8.55
C LYS A 20 -8.15 -4.57 -8.72
N GLY A 21 -8.49 -3.90 -7.65
CA GLY A 21 -9.31 -2.71 -7.65
C GLY A 21 -9.37 -2.10 -6.26
N SER A 22 -9.85 -0.87 -6.19
CA SER A 22 -10.06 -0.21 -4.90
C SER A 22 -11.11 0.89 -5.02
N LEU A 23 -11.72 1.21 -3.89
CA LEU A 23 -12.64 2.34 -3.75
C LEU A 23 -12.30 3.07 -2.46
N VAL A 24 -12.22 4.39 -2.52
CA VAL A 24 -12.05 5.24 -1.35
C VAL A 24 -13.14 6.31 -1.38
N ASP A 25 -13.96 6.37 -0.34
CA ASP A 25 -14.96 7.42 -0.18
C ASP A 25 -14.97 7.92 1.28
N ALA A 26 -15.90 8.82 1.59
CA ALA A 26 -15.97 9.45 2.92
C ALA A 26 -16.35 8.48 4.04
N GLU A 27 -16.97 7.37 3.71
CA GLU A 27 -17.51 6.42 4.70
C GLU A 27 -16.66 5.16 4.83
N ARG A 28 -16.01 4.73 3.72
CA ARG A 28 -15.29 3.45 3.71
C ARG A 28 -14.23 3.41 2.63
N THR A 29 -13.32 2.44 2.79
CA THR A 29 -12.43 2.00 1.73
C THR A 29 -12.75 0.55 1.36
N ARG A 30 -12.57 0.22 0.10
CA ARG A 30 -12.65 -1.17 -0.38
C ARG A 30 -11.35 -1.48 -1.13
N PHE A 31 -10.82 -2.66 -0.90
CA PHE A 31 -9.61 -3.13 -1.56
C PHE A 31 -9.86 -4.52 -2.10
N ASP A 32 -9.84 -4.65 -3.43
CA ASP A 32 -10.01 -5.92 -4.11
C ASP A 32 -8.63 -6.51 -4.42
N PHE A 33 -8.38 -7.75 -4.03
CA PHE A 33 -7.07 -8.37 -4.17
C PHE A 33 -7.16 -9.84 -4.53
N SER A 34 -6.06 -10.37 -5.07
CA SER A 34 -5.95 -11.78 -5.44
C SER A 34 -5.57 -12.62 -4.21
N HIS A 35 -6.44 -13.56 -3.87
CA HIS A 35 -6.19 -14.57 -2.84
C HIS A 35 -7.17 -15.73 -3.06
N ASP A 36 -6.72 -16.97 -2.82
CA ASP A 36 -7.48 -18.17 -3.14
C ASP A 36 -8.40 -18.66 -2.03
N LYS A 37 -8.37 -18.02 -0.87
CA LYS A 37 -9.16 -18.38 0.32
C LYS A 37 -9.77 -17.17 0.97
N PRO A 38 -10.94 -17.28 1.65
CA PRO A 38 -11.44 -16.22 2.50
C PRO A 38 -10.48 -15.95 3.66
N MET A 39 -10.37 -14.68 4.06
CA MET A 39 -9.56 -14.32 5.21
C MET A 39 -10.23 -14.82 6.50
N THR A 40 -9.42 -15.35 7.40
CA THR A 40 -9.88 -15.70 8.75
C THR A 40 -10.01 -14.45 9.62
N ALA A 41 -10.78 -14.55 10.70
CA ALA A 41 -10.89 -13.45 11.67
C ALA A 41 -9.53 -13.06 12.26
N GLU A 42 -8.65 -14.04 12.48
CA GLU A 42 -7.29 -13.81 12.98
C GLU A 42 -6.45 -13.03 11.95
N GLU A 43 -6.52 -13.40 10.68
CA GLU A 43 -5.81 -12.70 9.60
C GLU A 43 -6.29 -11.24 9.47
N ILE A 44 -7.59 -11.01 9.58
CA ILE A 44 -8.16 -9.65 9.57
C ILE A 44 -7.60 -8.83 10.73
N ARG A 45 -7.56 -9.39 11.94
CA ARG A 45 -6.99 -8.72 13.12
C ARG A 45 -5.51 -8.39 12.93
N GLN A 46 -4.75 -9.30 12.33
CA GLN A 46 -3.33 -9.07 12.04
C GLN A 46 -3.13 -7.93 11.04
N VAL A 47 -3.94 -7.89 9.98
CA VAL A 47 -3.89 -6.79 9.00
C VAL A 47 -4.23 -5.45 9.66
N GLU A 48 -5.30 -5.40 10.44
CA GLU A 48 -5.68 -4.18 11.16
C GLU A 48 -4.57 -3.71 12.11
N ALA A 49 -3.95 -4.63 12.84
CA ALA A 49 -2.85 -4.31 13.74
C ALA A 49 -1.63 -3.74 13.00
N ILE A 50 -1.25 -4.32 11.86
CA ILE A 50 -0.13 -3.85 11.06
C ILE A 50 -0.41 -2.46 10.52
N VAL A 51 -1.60 -2.23 9.94
CA VAL A 51 -1.96 -0.92 9.38
C VAL A 51 -2.00 0.15 10.47
N ASN A 52 -2.64 -0.12 11.61
CA ASN A 52 -2.71 0.83 12.71
C ASN A 52 -1.34 1.11 13.33
N ASN A 53 -0.45 0.13 13.40
CA ASN A 53 0.91 0.35 13.84
C ASN A 53 1.67 1.28 12.89
N ALA A 54 1.54 1.09 11.59
CA ALA A 54 2.13 1.99 10.59
C ALA A 54 1.57 3.42 10.70
N ILE A 55 0.27 3.56 10.97
CA ILE A 55 -0.36 4.87 11.21
C ILE A 55 0.27 5.54 12.45
N ARG A 56 0.41 4.81 13.54
CA ARG A 56 0.99 5.34 14.79
C ARG A 56 2.45 5.74 14.63
N ASN A 57 3.20 5.07 13.76
CA ASN A 57 4.59 5.42 13.47
C ASN A 57 4.73 6.79 12.78
N ASN A 58 3.65 7.30 12.21
CA ASN A 58 3.61 8.62 11.57
C ASN A 58 4.76 8.82 10.56
N ALA A 59 5.03 7.81 9.75
CA ALA A 59 6.10 7.83 8.78
C ALA A 59 5.80 8.79 7.62
N SER A 60 6.84 9.39 7.04
CA SER A 60 6.68 10.27 5.88
C SER A 60 6.27 9.47 4.65
N VAL A 61 5.41 10.09 3.84
CA VAL A 61 4.99 9.57 2.53
C VAL A 61 5.68 10.44 1.49
N THR A 62 6.63 9.85 0.77
CA THR A 62 7.51 10.60 -0.15
C THR A 62 7.23 10.20 -1.59
N PRO A 63 6.70 11.12 -2.43
CA PRO A 63 6.58 10.88 -3.86
C PRO A 63 7.91 11.17 -4.56
N SER A 64 8.21 10.41 -5.59
CA SER A 64 9.32 10.69 -6.50
C SER A 64 8.95 10.25 -7.91
N VAL A 65 9.53 10.93 -8.91
CA VAL A 65 9.33 10.58 -10.32
C VAL A 65 10.60 9.92 -10.83
N MET A 66 10.47 8.78 -11.49
CA MET A 66 11.59 8.07 -12.07
C MET A 66 11.13 7.28 -13.29
N LYS A 67 12.08 6.73 -14.04
CA LYS A 67 11.76 5.85 -15.17
C LYS A 67 11.15 4.55 -14.64
N TYR A 68 10.20 3.99 -15.39
CA TYR A 68 9.51 2.76 -15.01
C TYR A 68 10.49 1.62 -14.67
N ASP A 69 11.50 1.41 -15.52
CA ASP A 69 12.49 0.34 -15.30
C ASP A 69 13.29 0.55 -14.02
N ASP A 70 13.63 1.80 -13.71
CA ASP A 70 14.36 2.13 -12.48
C ASP A 70 13.48 1.90 -11.25
N ALA A 71 12.19 2.24 -11.33
CA ALA A 71 11.22 2.01 -10.26
C ALA A 71 11.08 0.52 -9.94
N ILE A 72 10.95 -0.32 -10.96
CA ILE A 72 10.84 -1.77 -10.79
C ILE A 72 12.12 -2.36 -10.19
N ARG A 73 13.29 -1.89 -10.65
CA ARG A 73 14.59 -2.31 -10.06
C ARG A 73 14.73 -1.90 -8.59
N ALA A 74 14.13 -0.77 -8.20
CA ALA A 74 14.12 -0.33 -6.81
C ALA A 74 13.11 -1.11 -5.94
N GLY A 75 12.37 -2.06 -6.51
CA GLY A 75 11.41 -2.88 -5.78
C GLY A 75 10.01 -2.31 -5.67
N ALA A 76 9.68 -1.28 -6.46
CA ALA A 76 8.34 -0.71 -6.44
C ALA A 76 7.31 -1.71 -6.98
N LEU A 77 6.14 -1.76 -6.32
CA LEU A 77 5.03 -2.61 -6.75
C LEU A 77 4.16 -1.88 -7.78
N ALA A 78 3.91 -2.53 -8.91
CA ALA A 78 2.96 -2.08 -9.91
C ALA A 78 1.57 -2.64 -9.62
N PHE A 79 0.52 -1.87 -9.91
CA PHE A 79 -0.85 -2.34 -9.73
C PHE A 79 -1.29 -3.19 -10.92
N PHE A 80 -2.08 -4.20 -10.63
CA PHE A 80 -2.63 -5.09 -11.64
C PHE A 80 -3.52 -4.31 -12.63
N GLY A 81 -3.28 -4.52 -13.93
CA GLY A 81 -4.07 -3.90 -14.99
C GLY A 81 -3.75 -2.44 -15.30
N ASP A 82 -2.92 -1.78 -14.49
CA ASP A 82 -2.52 -0.41 -14.74
C ASP A 82 -1.49 -0.34 -15.87
N LYS A 83 -1.57 0.73 -16.64
CA LYS A 83 -0.62 1.03 -17.71
C LYS A 83 0.28 2.19 -17.29
N TYR A 84 1.56 2.05 -17.54
CA TYR A 84 2.56 3.05 -17.16
C TYR A 84 3.30 3.56 -18.38
N GLY A 85 3.61 4.86 -18.40
CA GLY A 85 4.50 5.46 -19.39
C GLY A 85 5.98 5.23 -19.04
N ASP A 86 6.86 5.95 -19.73
CA ASP A 86 8.31 5.86 -19.48
C ASP A 86 8.71 6.37 -18.11
N GLU A 87 8.01 7.39 -17.60
CA GLU A 87 8.20 7.94 -16.27
C GLU A 87 7.01 7.63 -15.39
N VAL A 88 7.28 7.29 -14.13
CA VAL A 88 6.26 6.90 -13.16
C VAL A 88 6.48 7.64 -11.84
N ARG A 89 5.39 7.85 -11.12
CA ARG A 89 5.41 8.38 -9.76
C ARG A 89 5.48 7.21 -8.76
N VAL A 90 6.52 7.23 -7.94
CA VAL A 90 6.75 6.23 -6.90
C VAL A 90 6.40 6.83 -5.55
N ILE A 91 5.59 6.13 -4.78
CA ILE A 91 5.21 6.52 -3.42
C ILE A 91 5.89 5.59 -2.43
N ALA A 92 6.78 6.13 -1.61
CA ALA A 92 7.42 5.41 -0.53
C ALA A 92 6.85 5.85 0.81
N MET A 93 6.48 4.89 1.65
CA MET A 93 5.96 5.13 2.99
C MET A 93 6.97 4.64 4.02
N GLY A 94 7.67 5.59 4.66
CA GLY A 94 8.73 5.31 5.62
C GLY A 94 10.08 5.07 4.97
N GLU A 95 11.13 5.03 5.78
CA GLU A 95 12.51 4.81 5.37
C GLU A 95 13.19 3.83 6.33
N GLY A 96 14.16 3.05 5.82
CA GLY A 96 14.91 2.12 6.66
C GLY A 96 14.01 1.12 7.38
N GLU A 97 14.13 1.05 8.70
CA GLU A 97 13.33 0.15 9.53
C GLU A 97 11.85 0.52 9.58
N ASP A 98 11.52 1.79 9.33
CA ASP A 98 10.15 2.31 9.29
C ASP A 98 9.52 2.20 7.90
N HIS A 99 10.18 1.55 6.94
CA HIS A 99 9.67 1.36 5.59
C HIS A 99 8.46 0.43 5.60
N HIS A 100 7.33 0.91 5.10
CA HIS A 100 6.09 0.15 5.03
C HIS A 100 5.73 -0.27 3.61
N SER A 101 5.99 0.58 2.62
CA SER A 101 5.54 0.32 1.25
C SER A 101 6.31 1.19 0.24
N THR A 102 6.55 0.63 -0.94
CA THR A 102 7.01 1.37 -2.13
C THR A 102 6.19 0.90 -3.32
N GLU A 103 5.38 1.80 -3.89
CA GLU A 103 4.43 1.44 -4.95
C GLU A 103 4.36 2.52 -6.01
N LEU A 104 4.03 2.10 -7.24
CA LEU A 104 3.71 3.03 -8.34
C LEU A 104 2.28 3.54 -8.15
N CYS A 105 2.11 4.85 -8.08
CA CYS A 105 0.78 5.43 -7.94
C CYS A 105 0.73 6.89 -8.39
N GLY A 106 -0.23 7.21 -9.25
CA GLY A 106 -0.49 8.59 -9.69
C GLY A 106 -1.55 9.33 -8.89
N GLY A 107 -2.14 8.68 -7.87
CA GLY A 107 -3.21 9.28 -7.06
C GLY A 107 -2.72 10.25 -5.99
N THR A 108 -3.66 10.74 -5.18
CA THR A 108 -3.36 11.60 -4.04
C THR A 108 -3.01 10.78 -2.81
N HIS A 109 -2.13 11.33 -1.98
CA HIS A 109 -1.65 10.63 -0.78
C HIS A 109 -1.55 11.58 0.40
N VAL A 110 -1.71 11.03 1.61
CA VAL A 110 -1.38 11.75 2.84
C VAL A 110 0.13 12.05 2.89
N LYS A 111 0.51 13.09 3.59
CA LYS A 111 1.93 13.46 3.75
C LYS A 111 2.65 12.57 4.75
N ARG A 112 1.96 12.09 5.75
CA ARG A 112 2.47 11.18 6.79
C ARG A 112 1.41 10.14 7.10
N THR A 113 1.84 8.94 7.48
CA THR A 113 0.92 7.83 7.78
C THR A 113 -0.02 8.15 8.94
N GLY A 114 0.41 8.98 9.90
CA GLY A 114 -0.44 9.41 11.02
C GLY A 114 -1.65 10.24 10.60
N ASP A 115 -1.64 10.86 9.43
CA ASP A 115 -2.77 11.63 8.90
C ASP A 115 -4.00 10.75 8.61
N ILE A 116 -3.82 9.42 8.48
CA ILE A 116 -4.90 8.48 8.22
C ILE A 116 -5.83 8.33 9.42
N GLY A 117 -5.30 8.42 10.63
CA GLY A 117 -6.06 8.23 11.86
C GLY A 117 -6.14 6.75 12.26
N PHE A 118 -7.34 6.20 12.31
CA PHE A 118 -7.58 4.82 12.76
C PHE A 118 -8.13 3.97 11.61
N PHE A 119 -7.63 2.75 11.48
CA PHE A 119 -8.05 1.78 10.47
C PHE A 119 -8.76 0.59 11.11
N LYS A 120 -9.88 0.21 10.50
CA LYS A 120 -10.63 -0.97 10.93
C LYS A 120 -11.21 -1.74 9.76
#